data_d059fe3a686639a7c8becddd969004cf
#
_entry.id   d059fe3a686639a7c8becddd969004cf
#
_cell.length_a   1.000
_cell.length_b   1.000
_cell.length_c   1.000
_cell.angle_alpha   90.00
_cell.angle_beta   90.00
_cell.angle_gamma   90.00
#
_symmetry.space_group_name_H-M   'P 1'
#
loop_
_entity.id
_entity.type
_entity.pdbx_description
1 polymer ?
#
loop_
_entity_poly.entity_id
_entity_poly.type
_entity_poly.pdbx_seq_one_letter_code
_entity_poly.pdbx_strand_id
1 'polypeptide(L)'
;MLGDCKTMGDEMKSLEQWATAFEHPKNIGEEFAKAMLLHHKKLSQDISDVKTDWAAQQYYASGKAAADILYTVIGPVPQPTYTYKMDWMAGPDLAAGFLYGMVGDSDLVEVKKCYTSTQPLMKDLNAALQDLEHFHLVKAMKQFEKFVYQFQLDMQPCTHMGDDLAAIEQWAAAFKNFKALITSAARNLLTHRKQVTADIGAIKSDWNDKKFFKVGSDAADLLTELVGPIQ
;
A
#
# COMPACT_ATOMS: atom_id res chain seq x y z
N MET A 1 -0.37 -24.42 -18.91
CA MET A 1 0.75 -23.56 -18.52
C MET A 1 0.44 -22.59 -17.36
N LEU A 2 -0.79 -22.45 -16.88
CA LEU A 2 -1.11 -21.60 -15.72
C LEU A 2 -1.21 -22.38 -14.39
N GLY A 3 -0.98 -23.71 -14.42
CA GLY A 3 -1.13 -24.56 -13.23
C GLY A 3 -0.08 -24.34 -12.13
N ASP A 4 1.03 -23.68 -12.46
CA ASP A 4 2.13 -23.43 -11.52
C ASP A 4 1.99 -22.09 -10.77
N CYS A 5 0.96 -21.29 -11.09
CA CYS A 5 0.71 -19.99 -10.46
C CYS A 5 -0.29 -20.08 -9.29
N LYS A 6 -0.29 -21.16 -8.53
CA LYS A 6 -1.20 -21.36 -7.38
C LYS A 6 -1.06 -20.29 -6.27
N THR A 7 0.06 -19.59 -6.24
CA THR A 7 0.32 -18.49 -5.29
C THR A 7 -0.31 -17.16 -5.73
N MET A 8 -0.80 -17.06 -6.98
CA MET A 8 -1.40 -15.85 -7.55
C MET A 8 -2.94 -15.92 -7.58
N GLY A 9 -3.56 -16.67 -6.67
CA GLY A 9 -5.00 -16.96 -6.72
C GLY A 9 -5.90 -15.72 -6.62
N ASP A 10 -5.53 -14.73 -5.84
CA ASP A 10 -6.34 -13.52 -5.65
C ASP A 10 -6.10 -12.49 -6.76
N GLU A 11 -4.88 -12.40 -7.27
CA GLU A 11 -4.54 -11.61 -8.45
C GLU A 11 -5.26 -12.16 -9.70
N MET A 12 -5.31 -13.48 -9.84
CA MET A 12 -6.05 -14.12 -10.93
C MET A 12 -7.55 -13.85 -10.86
N LYS A 13 -8.15 -13.89 -9.67
CA LYS A 13 -9.57 -13.52 -9.47
C LYS A 13 -9.84 -12.06 -9.82
N SER A 14 -8.94 -11.15 -9.43
CA SER A 14 -9.07 -9.73 -9.78
C SER A 14 -8.97 -9.52 -11.28
N LEU A 15 -8.08 -10.27 -11.96
CA LEU A 15 -7.96 -10.25 -13.41
C LEU A 15 -9.20 -10.83 -14.08
N GLU A 16 -9.76 -11.92 -13.55
CA GLU A 16 -11.03 -12.50 -14.03
C GLU A 16 -12.17 -11.51 -13.88
N GLN A 17 -12.32 -10.86 -12.73
CA GLN A 17 -13.30 -9.80 -12.50
C GLN A 17 -13.12 -8.64 -13.49
N TRP A 18 -11.89 -8.20 -13.70
CA TRP A 18 -11.61 -7.14 -14.66
C TRP A 18 -11.95 -7.56 -16.08
N ALA A 19 -11.66 -8.81 -16.43
CA ALA A 19 -11.94 -9.39 -17.75
C ALA A 19 -13.45 -9.48 -18.06
N THR A 20 -14.35 -9.43 -17.04
CA THR A 20 -15.81 -9.39 -17.29
C THR A 20 -16.24 -8.14 -18.07
N ALA A 21 -15.43 -7.08 -18.07
CA ALA A 21 -15.69 -5.93 -18.95
C ALA A 21 -15.80 -6.33 -20.42
N PHE A 22 -15.07 -7.38 -20.86
CA PHE A 22 -15.11 -7.86 -22.25
C PHE A 22 -16.40 -8.63 -22.60
N GLU A 23 -17.20 -9.02 -21.64
CA GLU A 23 -18.52 -9.63 -21.86
C GLU A 23 -19.54 -8.62 -22.41
N HIS A 24 -19.22 -7.30 -22.28
CA HIS A 24 -20.08 -6.22 -22.75
C HIS A 24 -19.39 -5.35 -23.82
N PRO A 25 -19.22 -5.85 -25.06
CA PRO A 25 -18.40 -5.19 -26.09
C PRO A 25 -18.91 -3.78 -26.48
N LYS A 26 -20.21 -3.47 -26.31
CA LYS A 26 -20.74 -2.13 -26.55
C LYS A 26 -20.17 -1.12 -25.58
N ASN A 27 -20.07 -1.48 -24.30
CA ASN A 27 -19.51 -0.63 -23.25
C ASN A 27 -18.03 -0.36 -23.51
N ILE A 28 -17.28 -1.37 -23.93
CA ILE A 28 -15.85 -1.21 -24.30
C ILE A 28 -15.69 -0.23 -25.44
N GLY A 29 -16.55 -0.31 -26.46
CA GLY A 29 -16.50 0.62 -27.60
C GLY A 29 -16.72 2.08 -27.17
N GLU A 30 -17.63 2.32 -26.25
CA GLU A 30 -17.88 3.66 -25.69
C GLU A 30 -16.70 4.14 -24.83
N GLU A 31 -16.15 3.30 -23.96
CA GLU A 31 -14.98 3.64 -23.15
C GLU A 31 -13.72 3.85 -24.00
N PHE A 32 -13.53 3.06 -25.05
CA PHE A 32 -12.45 3.26 -26.01
C PHE A 32 -12.59 4.62 -26.74
N ALA A 33 -13.80 4.99 -27.16
CA ALA A 33 -14.05 6.27 -27.81
C ALA A 33 -13.76 7.44 -26.86
N LYS A 34 -14.17 7.34 -25.59
CA LYS A 34 -13.85 8.33 -24.54
C LYS A 34 -12.35 8.43 -24.29
N ALA A 35 -11.68 7.28 -24.15
CA ALA A 35 -10.24 7.21 -23.92
C ALA A 35 -9.46 7.81 -25.12
N MET A 36 -9.91 7.57 -26.35
CA MET A 36 -9.32 8.17 -27.56
C MET A 36 -9.49 9.69 -27.57
N LEU A 37 -10.59 10.23 -27.05
CA LEU A 37 -10.78 11.67 -26.97
C LEU A 37 -9.88 12.32 -25.88
N LEU A 38 -9.73 11.66 -24.74
CA LEU A 38 -9.03 12.21 -23.58
C LEU A 38 -7.52 11.92 -23.60
N HIS A 39 -7.11 10.74 -24.14
CA HIS A 39 -5.76 10.20 -24.05
C HIS A 39 -5.17 9.82 -25.42
N HIS A 40 -5.62 10.45 -26.51
CA HIS A 40 -5.28 10.03 -27.88
C HIS A 40 -3.78 9.94 -28.14
N LYS A 41 -2.97 10.87 -27.60
CA LYS A 41 -1.51 10.85 -27.79
C LYS A 41 -0.88 9.60 -27.17
N LYS A 42 -1.27 9.30 -25.91
CA LYS A 42 -0.77 8.11 -25.21
C LYS A 42 -1.20 6.83 -25.91
N LEU A 43 -2.49 6.70 -26.23
CA LEU A 43 -3.01 5.51 -26.90
C LEU A 43 -2.38 5.30 -28.28
N SER A 44 -2.18 6.38 -29.07
CA SER A 44 -1.52 6.28 -30.37
C SER A 44 -0.06 5.83 -30.23
N GLN A 45 0.64 6.31 -29.20
CA GLN A 45 2.01 5.86 -28.91
C GLN A 45 2.02 4.40 -28.49
N ASP A 46 1.20 4.01 -27.53
CA ASP A 46 1.13 2.63 -27.03
C ASP A 46 0.78 1.64 -28.18
N ILE A 47 -0.14 2.00 -29.09
CA ILE A 47 -0.47 1.20 -30.29
C ILE A 47 0.73 1.09 -31.23
N SER A 48 1.50 2.17 -31.40
CA SER A 48 2.71 2.15 -32.20
C SER A 48 3.77 1.25 -31.58
N ASP A 49 3.94 1.33 -30.26
CA ASP A 49 4.91 0.55 -29.50
C ASP A 49 4.58 -0.95 -29.59
N VAL A 50 3.30 -1.33 -29.41
CA VAL A 50 2.87 -2.73 -29.64
C VAL A 50 3.32 -3.26 -30.99
N LYS A 51 3.11 -2.51 -32.07
CA LYS A 51 3.46 -2.93 -33.43
C LYS A 51 4.98 -3.02 -33.62
N THR A 52 5.68 -2.02 -33.15
CA THR A 52 7.15 -1.92 -33.29
C THR A 52 7.85 -3.01 -32.51
N ASP A 53 7.47 -3.20 -31.25
CA ASP A 53 8.06 -4.20 -30.37
C ASP A 53 7.73 -5.62 -30.82
N TRP A 54 6.51 -5.83 -31.32
CA TRP A 54 6.12 -7.13 -31.90
C TRP A 54 6.98 -7.45 -33.12
N ALA A 55 7.15 -6.50 -34.04
CA ALA A 55 7.98 -6.68 -35.22
C ALA A 55 9.46 -6.92 -34.88
N ALA A 56 9.94 -6.32 -33.79
CA ALA A 56 11.28 -6.51 -33.23
C ALA A 56 11.43 -7.77 -32.37
N GLN A 57 10.38 -8.59 -32.24
CA GLN A 57 10.33 -9.80 -31.40
C GLN A 57 10.54 -9.51 -29.90
N GLN A 58 10.29 -8.28 -29.46
CA GLN A 58 10.33 -7.84 -28.07
C GLN A 58 8.96 -8.09 -27.41
N TYR A 59 8.57 -9.35 -27.29
CA TYR A 59 7.22 -9.76 -26.89
C TYR A 59 6.83 -9.26 -25.49
N TYR A 60 7.77 -9.15 -24.57
CA TYR A 60 7.50 -8.59 -23.24
C TYR A 60 7.13 -7.09 -23.32
N ALA A 61 7.89 -6.30 -24.06
CA ALA A 61 7.62 -4.87 -24.24
C ALA A 61 6.29 -4.65 -24.98
N SER A 62 6.03 -5.41 -26.03
CA SER A 62 4.76 -5.39 -26.76
C SER A 62 3.58 -5.76 -25.86
N GLY A 63 3.71 -6.80 -25.03
CA GLY A 63 2.67 -7.21 -24.08
C GLY A 63 2.40 -6.14 -23.02
N LYS A 64 3.47 -5.46 -22.54
CA LYS A 64 3.33 -4.34 -21.62
C LYS A 64 2.57 -3.16 -22.25
N ALA A 65 2.93 -2.75 -23.47
CA ALA A 65 2.23 -1.67 -24.17
C ALA A 65 0.76 -2.04 -24.45
N ALA A 66 0.46 -3.30 -24.78
CA ALA A 66 -0.92 -3.76 -24.92
C ALA A 66 -1.70 -3.69 -23.59
N ALA A 67 -1.08 -4.03 -22.46
CA ALA A 67 -1.69 -3.89 -21.13
C ALA A 67 -1.92 -2.41 -20.76
N ASP A 68 -1.02 -1.51 -21.14
CA ASP A 68 -1.17 -0.06 -20.92
C ASP A 68 -2.36 0.51 -21.72
N ILE A 69 -2.61 0.01 -22.93
CA ILE A 69 -3.81 0.35 -23.73
C ILE A 69 -5.07 -0.09 -22.97
N LEU A 70 -5.12 -1.36 -22.55
CA LEU A 70 -6.28 -1.90 -21.82
C LEU A 70 -6.53 -1.15 -20.51
N TYR A 71 -5.47 -0.85 -19.77
CA TYR A 71 -5.55 -0.03 -18.55
C TYR A 71 -6.13 1.37 -18.82
N THR A 72 -5.73 1.99 -19.93
CA THR A 72 -6.20 3.34 -20.30
C THR A 72 -7.66 3.33 -20.73
N VAL A 73 -8.12 2.25 -21.36
CA VAL A 73 -9.50 2.11 -21.92
C VAL A 73 -10.49 1.61 -20.87
N ILE A 74 -10.16 0.53 -20.16
CA ILE A 74 -11.09 -0.16 -19.26
C ILE A 74 -10.90 0.32 -17.81
N GLY A 75 -9.74 0.89 -17.52
CA GLY A 75 -9.33 1.25 -16.17
C GLY A 75 -8.43 0.20 -15.52
N PRO A 76 -7.96 0.47 -14.29
CA PRO A 76 -7.07 -0.43 -13.58
C PRO A 76 -7.75 -1.76 -13.25
N VAL A 77 -6.98 -2.84 -13.30
CA VAL A 77 -7.41 -4.12 -12.71
C VAL A 77 -7.77 -3.87 -11.26
N PRO A 78 -9.00 -4.22 -10.82
CA PRO A 78 -9.36 -4.12 -9.42
C PRO A 78 -8.32 -4.84 -8.59
N GLN A 79 -7.67 -4.12 -7.69
CA GLN A 79 -6.73 -4.78 -6.78
C GLN A 79 -7.51 -5.80 -5.97
N PRO A 80 -6.96 -7.01 -5.76
CA PRO A 80 -7.60 -7.97 -4.88
C PRO A 80 -7.88 -7.25 -3.56
N THR A 81 -9.14 -7.26 -3.13
CA THR A 81 -9.46 -6.88 -1.76
C THR A 81 -8.87 -7.98 -0.90
N TYR A 82 -7.61 -7.80 -0.53
CA TYR A 82 -7.00 -8.67 0.46
C TYR A 82 -7.82 -8.51 1.74
N THR A 83 -8.78 -9.39 1.94
CA THR A 83 -9.34 -9.62 3.25
C THR A 83 -8.23 -10.32 4.04
N TYR A 84 -7.32 -9.51 4.57
CA TYR A 84 -6.34 -10.02 5.52
C TYR A 84 -7.13 -10.76 6.60
N LYS A 85 -7.00 -12.08 6.68
CA LYS A 85 -7.50 -12.80 7.84
C LYS A 85 -6.81 -12.17 9.03
N MET A 86 -7.54 -11.31 9.74
CA MET A 86 -7.02 -10.63 10.91
C MET A 86 -6.77 -11.69 11.96
N ASP A 87 -5.51 -12.05 12.10
CA ASP A 87 -5.03 -12.82 13.23
C ASP A 87 -4.86 -11.81 14.38
N TRP A 88 -5.88 -11.74 15.25
CA TRP A 88 -5.86 -10.84 16.41
C TRP A 88 -4.66 -11.09 17.35
N MET A 89 -4.04 -12.27 17.26
CA MET A 89 -2.80 -12.63 17.96
C MET A 89 -1.57 -11.89 17.38
N ALA A 90 -1.69 -11.31 16.21
CA ALA A 90 -0.61 -10.61 15.53
C ALA A 90 -0.42 -9.15 15.98
N GLY A 91 -1.38 -8.61 16.71
CA GLY A 91 -1.33 -7.21 17.19
C GLY A 91 -0.06 -6.86 17.97
N PRO A 92 0.35 -7.64 18.97
CA PRO A 92 1.59 -7.41 19.71
C PRO A 92 2.85 -7.43 18.84
N ASP A 93 2.93 -8.37 17.88
CA ASP A 93 4.08 -8.46 16.99
C ASP A 93 4.15 -7.25 16.05
N LEU A 94 3.01 -6.83 15.50
CA LEU A 94 2.92 -5.62 14.67
C LEU A 94 3.31 -4.36 15.47
N ALA A 95 2.78 -4.22 16.68
CA ALA A 95 3.07 -3.06 17.53
C ALA A 95 4.55 -3.00 17.94
N ALA A 96 5.14 -4.14 18.29
CA ALA A 96 6.56 -4.22 18.62
C ALA A 96 7.45 -3.92 17.41
N GLY A 97 7.08 -4.41 16.23
CA GLY A 97 7.77 -4.08 14.99
C GLY A 97 7.67 -2.60 14.64
N PHE A 98 6.50 -2.00 14.80
CA PHE A 98 6.31 -0.57 14.57
C PHE A 98 7.15 0.27 15.54
N LEU A 99 7.16 -0.06 16.83
CA LEU A 99 8.01 0.57 17.82
C LEU A 99 9.50 0.47 17.43
N TYR A 100 9.94 -0.74 17.06
CA TYR A 100 11.31 -0.98 16.61
C TYR A 100 11.70 -0.12 15.41
N GLY A 101 10.87 -0.06 14.37
CA GLY A 101 11.13 0.74 13.19
C GLY A 101 11.14 2.25 13.47
N MET A 102 10.37 2.71 14.48
CA MET A 102 10.31 4.12 14.86
C MET A 102 11.51 4.57 15.70
N VAL A 103 11.90 3.80 16.71
CA VAL A 103 12.91 4.22 17.72
C VAL A 103 14.16 3.35 17.75
N GLY A 104 14.20 2.25 16.97
CA GLY A 104 15.37 1.37 16.88
C GLY A 104 15.51 0.40 18.06
N ASP A 105 14.60 0.43 19.03
CA ASP A 105 14.58 -0.46 20.18
C ASP A 105 13.18 -1.02 20.39
N SER A 106 13.07 -2.32 20.67
CA SER A 106 11.82 -2.91 21.11
C SER A 106 12.08 -4.20 21.90
N ASP A 107 11.46 -4.33 23.02
CA ASP A 107 11.34 -5.60 23.72
C ASP A 107 9.99 -6.22 23.40
N LEU A 108 9.98 -7.14 22.39
CA LEU A 108 8.77 -7.87 21.98
C LEU A 108 8.13 -8.60 23.16
N VAL A 109 8.95 -9.07 24.13
CA VAL A 109 8.45 -9.77 25.31
C VAL A 109 7.68 -8.83 26.22
N GLU A 110 8.19 -7.63 26.44
CA GLU A 110 7.50 -6.60 27.24
C GLU A 110 6.24 -6.10 26.52
N VAL A 111 6.31 -5.83 25.22
CA VAL A 111 5.12 -5.45 24.42
C VAL A 111 4.04 -6.52 24.55
N LYS A 112 4.36 -7.80 24.43
CA LYS A 112 3.37 -8.89 24.57
C LYS A 112 2.71 -8.96 25.96
N LYS A 113 3.35 -8.46 26.99
CA LYS A 113 2.79 -8.44 28.36
C LYS A 113 1.83 -7.29 28.59
N CYS A 114 2.09 -6.15 28.00
CA CYS A 114 1.38 -4.91 28.28
C CYS A 114 0.40 -4.47 27.19
N TYR A 115 0.61 -4.93 25.95
CA TYR A 115 -0.21 -4.54 24.81
C TYR A 115 -1.67 -4.98 24.99
N THR A 116 -2.57 -4.02 24.91
CA THR A 116 -4.01 -4.29 24.96
C THR A 116 -4.56 -4.31 23.53
N SER A 117 -4.66 -5.53 22.99
CA SER A 117 -5.07 -5.74 21.61
C SER A 117 -6.41 -5.09 21.30
N THR A 118 -6.41 -4.26 20.27
CA THR A 118 -7.62 -3.82 19.61
C THR A 118 -7.50 -4.12 18.10
N GLN A 119 -8.55 -4.72 17.53
CA GLN A 119 -8.63 -4.98 16.08
C GLN A 119 -8.43 -3.72 15.19
N PRO A 120 -8.68 -2.46 15.67
CA PRO A 120 -8.51 -1.26 14.88
C PRO A 120 -7.12 -1.07 14.29
N LEU A 121 -6.04 -1.37 15.05
CA LEU A 121 -4.67 -1.11 14.61
C LEU A 121 -4.34 -1.72 13.24
N MET A 122 -4.59 -3.03 13.10
CA MET A 122 -4.35 -3.74 11.84
C MET A 122 -5.26 -3.27 10.70
N LYS A 123 -6.52 -2.95 11.03
CA LYS A 123 -7.50 -2.46 10.07
C LYS A 123 -7.11 -1.10 9.51
N ASP A 124 -6.65 -0.18 10.37
CA ASP A 124 -6.29 1.16 9.96
C ASP A 124 -5.00 1.16 9.13
N LEU A 125 -4.01 0.33 9.49
CA LEU A 125 -2.81 0.13 8.67
C LEU A 125 -3.17 -0.42 7.28
N ASN A 126 -4.01 -1.46 7.22
CA ASN A 126 -4.44 -2.03 5.96
C ASN A 126 -5.16 -1.00 5.08
N ALA A 127 -6.08 -0.22 5.65
CA ALA A 127 -6.79 0.82 4.92
C ALA A 127 -5.83 1.92 4.41
N ALA A 128 -4.83 2.30 5.20
CA ALA A 128 -3.82 3.27 4.81
C ALA A 128 -2.99 2.78 3.62
N LEU A 129 -2.55 1.52 3.65
CA LEU A 129 -1.78 0.91 2.57
C LEU A 129 -2.60 0.82 1.27
N GLN A 130 -3.86 0.40 1.35
CA GLN A 130 -4.75 0.35 0.19
C GLN A 130 -4.95 1.73 -0.45
N ASP A 131 -5.21 2.76 0.38
CA ASP A 131 -5.36 4.13 -0.14
C ASP A 131 -4.06 4.65 -0.75
N LEU A 132 -2.89 4.30 -0.19
CA LEU A 132 -1.59 4.74 -0.71
C LEU A 132 -1.26 4.08 -2.05
N GLU A 133 -1.61 2.81 -2.24
CA GLU A 133 -1.46 2.10 -3.52
C GLU A 133 -2.24 2.74 -4.66
N HIS A 134 -3.43 3.25 -4.34
CA HIS A 134 -4.27 3.96 -5.29
C HIS A 134 -3.90 5.45 -5.40
N PHE A 135 -2.77 5.87 -4.83
CA PHE A 135 -2.33 7.27 -4.77
C PHE A 135 -3.36 8.22 -4.12
N HIS A 136 -4.22 7.70 -3.26
CA HIS A 136 -5.17 8.47 -2.46
C HIS A 136 -4.48 9.04 -1.20
N LEU A 137 -3.40 9.82 -1.38
CA LEU A 137 -2.53 10.26 -0.28
C LEU A 137 -3.30 10.88 0.90
N VAL A 138 -4.29 11.73 0.63
CA VAL A 138 -5.07 12.39 1.69
C VAL A 138 -5.84 11.37 2.55
N LYS A 139 -6.39 10.33 1.91
CA LYS A 139 -7.11 9.26 2.63
C LYS A 139 -6.12 8.37 3.38
N ALA A 140 -5.02 7.98 2.73
CA ALA A 140 -3.97 7.19 3.36
C ALA A 140 -3.44 7.86 4.62
N MET A 141 -3.12 9.16 4.57
CA MET A 141 -2.61 9.90 5.73
C MET A 141 -3.64 10.01 6.86
N LYS A 142 -4.94 10.07 6.57
CA LYS A 142 -5.99 10.00 7.59
C LYS A 142 -6.08 8.63 8.26
N GLN A 143 -5.84 7.55 7.53
CA GLN A 143 -5.81 6.21 8.12
C GLN A 143 -4.53 5.99 8.93
N PHE A 144 -3.39 6.51 8.46
CA PHE A 144 -2.16 6.50 9.24
C PHE A 144 -2.28 7.32 10.55
N GLU A 145 -2.95 8.47 10.53
CA GLU A 145 -3.27 9.23 11.74
C GLU A 145 -4.04 8.35 12.74
N LYS A 146 -5.06 7.63 12.30
CA LYS A 146 -5.83 6.71 13.16
C LYS A 146 -4.97 5.56 13.66
N PHE A 147 -4.16 4.96 12.78
CA PHE A 147 -3.24 3.89 13.13
C PHE A 147 -2.27 4.33 14.24
N VAL A 148 -1.62 5.49 14.08
CA VAL A 148 -0.67 6.01 15.07
C VAL A 148 -1.37 6.37 16.38
N TYR A 149 -2.56 6.97 16.32
CA TYR A 149 -3.36 7.26 17.52
C TYR A 149 -3.78 5.96 18.24
N GLN A 150 -4.25 4.95 17.51
CA GLN A 150 -4.62 3.66 18.09
C GLN A 150 -3.42 2.94 18.69
N PHE A 151 -2.27 2.98 18.00
CA PHE A 151 -1.01 2.44 18.54
C PHE A 151 -0.68 3.06 19.91
N GLN A 152 -0.76 4.39 20.05
CA GLN A 152 -0.52 5.06 21.34
C GLN A 152 -1.49 4.57 22.42
N LEU A 153 -2.78 4.43 22.10
CA LEU A 153 -3.77 3.91 23.05
C LEU A 153 -3.47 2.47 23.50
N ASP A 154 -3.15 1.61 22.54
CA ASP A 154 -2.89 0.19 22.80
C ASP A 154 -1.61 -0.02 23.63
N MET A 155 -0.65 0.91 23.52
CA MET A 155 0.63 0.88 24.23
C MET A 155 0.61 1.62 25.59
N GLN A 156 -0.48 2.31 25.95
CA GLN A 156 -0.58 3.02 27.24
C GLN A 156 -0.23 2.16 28.47
N PRO A 157 -0.61 0.87 28.55
CA PRO A 157 -0.23 0.03 29.68
C PRO A 157 1.27 -0.30 29.76
N CYS A 158 2.04 -0.02 28.68
CA CYS A 158 3.47 -0.32 28.56
C CYS A 158 4.35 0.74 29.21
N THR A 159 4.19 0.95 30.51
CA THR A 159 4.83 2.05 31.25
C THR A 159 6.37 2.02 31.27
N HIS A 160 6.97 0.85 31.04
CA HIS A 160 8.43 0.70 30.97
C HIS A 160 9.05 1.26 29.68
N MET A 161 8.24 1.59 28.68
CA MET A 161 8.64 2.15 27.38
C MET A 161 8.30 3.66 27.29
N GLY A 162 8.23 4.35 28.43
CA GLY A 162 7.72 5.72 28.51
C GLY A 162 8.46 6.71 27.63
N ASP A 163 9.79 6.62 27.55
CA ASP A 163 10.61 7.54 26.75
C ASP A 163 10.41 7.31 25.24
N ASP A 164 10.33 6.06 24.80
CA ASP A 164 10.10 5.70 23.41
C ASP A 164 8.70 6.10 22.95
N LEU A 165 7.70 5.84 23.80
CA LEU A 165 6.32 6.24 23.51
C LEU A 165 6.16 7.76 23.49
N ALA A 166 6.87 8.49 24.38
CA ALA A 166 6.89 9.95 24.38
C ALA A 166 7.51 10.52 23.09
N ALA A 167 8.58 9.90 22.59
CA ALA A 167 9.19 10.28 21.30
C ALA A 167 8.22 10.07 20.12
N ILE A 168 7.51 8.96 20.10
CA ILE A 168 6.47 8.68 19.07
C ILE A 168 5.31 9.67 19.22
N GLU A 169 4.87 9.99 20.44
CA GLU A 169 3.81 10.97 20.68
C GLU A 169 4.20 12.37 20.18
N GLN A 170 5.44 12.78 20.44
CA GLN A 170 5.97 14.04 19.94
C GLN A 170 6.01 14.07 18.41
N TRP A 171 6.49 13.00 17.78
CA TRP A 171 6.51 12.86 16.34
C TRP A 171 5.08 12.85 15.75
N ALA A 172 4.14 12.17 16.39
CA ALA A 172 2.74 12.11 15.98
C ALA A 172 2.04 13.48 16.03
N ALA A 173 2.61 14.46 16.76
CA ALA A 173 2.09 15.83 16.74
C ALA A 173 2.12 16.47 15.33
N ALA A 174 2.92 15.94 14.38
CA ALA A 174 2.90 16.36 12.99
C ALA A 174 1.51 16.19 12.35
N PHE A 175 0.74 15.20 12.76
CA PHE A 175 -0.62 14.95 12.26
C PHE A 175 -1.62 16.03 12.67
N LYS A 176 -1.36 16.80 13.73
CA LYS A 176 -2.20 17.92 14.16
C LYS A 176 -2.25 19.06 13.12
N ASN A 177 -1.19 19.21 12.31
CA ASN A 177 -1.17 20.15 11.18
C ASN A 177 -1.33 19.43 9.86
N PHE A 178 -2.50 18.87 9.63
CA PHE A 178 -2.80 17.99 8.51
C PHE A 178 -2.47 18.60 7.14
N LYS A 179 -2.67 19.93 6.95
CA LYS A 179 -2.36 20.61 5.69
C LYS A 179 -0.85 20.62 5.41
N ALA A 180 -0.04 20.94 6.40
CA ALA A 180 1.43 20.92 6.27
C ALA A 180 1.92 19.49 6.04
N LEU A 181 1.36 18.54 6.78
CA LEU A 181 1.65 17.11 6.65
C LEU A 181 1.43 16.59 5.23
N ILE A 182 0.24 16.86 4.63
CA ILE A 182 -0.07 16.44 3.26
C ILE A 182 0.90 17.05 2.25
N THR A 183 1.28 18.31 2.44
CA THR A 183 2.24 18.97 1.54
C THR A 183 3.61 18.31 1.60
N SER A 184 4.09 17.98 2.81
CA SER A 184 5.35 17.28 3.02
C SER A 184 5.30 15.85 2.46
N ALA A 185 4.27 15.10 2.83
CA ALA A 185 4.08 13.72 2.38
C ALA A 185 3.95 13.62 0.85
N ALA A 186 3.28 14.57 0.20
CA ALA A 186 3.20 14.61 -1.26
C ALA A 186 4.56 14.84 -1.91
N ARG A 187 5.38 15.74 -1.34
CA ARG A 187 6.76 15.97 -1.82
C ARG A 187 7.60 14.71 -1.64
N ASN A 188 7.56 14.12 -0.46
CA ASN A 188 8.34 12.93 -0.13
C ASN A 188 7.91 11.73 -0.99
N LEU A 189 6.63 11.53 -1.20
CA LEU A 189 6.11 10.50 -2.12
C LEU A 189 6.63 10.67 -3.55
N LEU A 190 6.74 11.91 -4.05
CA LEU A 190 7.27 12.17 -5.39
C LEU A 190 8.77 11.90 -5.47
N THR A 191 9.53 12.31 -4.46
CA THR A 191 10.99 12.14 -4.43
C THR A 191 11.41 10.70 -4.14
N HIS A 192 10.67 9.98 -3.29
CA HIS A 192 10.98 8.61 -2.83
C HIS A 192 10.04 7.55 -3.41
N ARG A 193 9.36 7.85 -4.53
CA ARG A 193 8.32 6.99 -5.11
C ARG A 193 8.73 5.52 -5.25
N LYS A 194 9.96 5.26 -5.71
CA LYS A 194 10.44 3.88 -5.90
C LYS A 194 10.55 3.13 -4.57
N GLN A 195 11.06 3.80 -3.54
CA GLN A 195 11.21 3.24 -2.21
C GLN A 195 9.84 2.98 -1.59
N VAL A 196 8.98 3.98 -1.54
CA VAL A 196 7.59 3.84 -1.04
C VAL A 196 6.84 2.68 -1.71
N THR A 197 6.99 2.52 -3.04
CA THR A 197 6.37 1.38 -3.74
C THR A 197 6.98 0.04 -3.33
N ALA A 198 8.30 -0.01 -3.12
CA ALA A 198 8.98 -1.22 -2.66
C ALA A 198 8.57 -1.59 -1.23
N ASP A 199 8.45 -0.61 -0.33
CA ASP A 199 8.06 -0.82 1.06
C ASP A 199 6.60 -1.32 1.16
N ILE A 200 5.68 -0.74 0.38
CA ILE A 200 4.30 -1.26 0.30
C ILE A 200 4.30 -2.72 -0.17
N GLY A 201 5.11 -3.05 -1.17
CA GLY A 201 5.25 -4.42 -1.67
C GLY A 201 5.82 -5.38 -0.61
N ALA A 202 6.84 -4.94 0.14
CA ALA A 202 7.45 -5.69 1.24
C ALA A 202 6.43 -5.94 2.36
N ILE A 203 5.74 -4.89 2.82
CA ILE A 203 4.69 -4.99 3.84
C ILE A 203 3.64 -6.02 3.45
N LYS A 204 3.17 -6.01 2.19
CA LYS A 204 2.19 -6.98 1.71
C LYS A 204 2.71 -8.41 1.73
N SER A 205 3.93 -8.63 1.22
CA SER A 205 4.58 -9.94 1.23
C SER A 205 4.71 -10.47 2.65
N ASP A 206 5.23 -9.66 3.56
CA ASP A 206 5.45 -10.06 4.94
C ASP A 206 4.14 -10.25 5.72
N TRP A 207 3.08 -9.50 5.34
CA TRP A 207 1.74 -9.73 5.86
C TRP A 207 1.18 -11.11 5.46
N ASN A 208 1.29 -11.46 4.17
CA ASN A 208 0.86 -12.76 3.66
C ASN A 208 1.66 -13.91 4.31
N ASP A 209 2.93 -13.68 4.57
CA ASP A 209 3.82 -14.61 5.27
C ASP A 209 3.61 -14.63 6.79
N LYS A 210 2.69 -13.81 7.34
CA LYS A 210 2.42 -13.63 8.77
C LYS A 210 3.62 -13.16 9.60
N LYS A 211 4.53 -12.43 8.99
CA LYS A 211 5.71 -11.82 9.65
C LYS A 211 5.36 -10.46 10.23
N PHE A 212 4.40 -10.42 11.16
CA PHE A 212 3.78 -9.18 11.62
C PHE A 212 4.74 -8.20 12.30
N PHE A 213 5.79 -8.68 12.95
CA PHE A 213 6.85 -7.80 13.45
C PHE A 213 7.51 -7.01 12.31
N LYS A 214 7.84 -7.70 11.21
CA LYS A 214 8.44 -7.05 10.05
C LYS A 214 7.46 -6.10 9.35
N VAL A 215 6.18 -6.48 9.25
CA VAL A 215 5.11 -5.59 8.78
C VAL A 215 5.07 -4.29 9.58
N GLY A 216 5.18 -4.37 10.89
CA GLY A 216 5.23 -3.20 11.77
C GLY A 216 6.46 -2.32 11.51
N SER A 217 7.64 -2.93 11.43
CA SER A 217 8.90 -2.22 11.15
C SER A 217 8.85 -1.52 9.78
N ASP A 218 8.46 -2.22 8.73
CA ASP A 218 8.38 -1.66 7.38
C ASP A 218 7.31 -0.55 7.28
N ALA A 219 6.23 -0.65 8.08
CA ALA A 219 5.22 0.41 8.18
C ALA A 219 5.76 1.67 8.88
N ALA A 220 6.64 1.52 9.86
CA ALA A 220 7.34 2.63 10.50
C ALA A 220 8.30 3.31 9.52
N ASP A 221 9.07 2.54 8.77
CA ASP A 221 9.98 3.05 7.74
C ASP A 221 9.20 3.84 6.68
N LEU A 222 8.11 3.29 6.16
CA LEU A 222 7.22 3.96 5.22
C LEU A 222 6.67 5.28 5.78
N LEU A 223 6.25 5.30 7.03
CA LEU A 223 5.75 6.52 7.68
C LEU A 223 6.85 7.55 7.91
N THR A 224 8.05 7.14 8.30
CA THR A 224 9.18 8.06 8.45
C THR A 224 9.63 8.64 7.11
N GLU A 225 9.53 7.89 6.03
CA GLU A 225 9.76 8.44 4.68
C GLU A 225 8.70 9.47 4.27
N LEU A 226 7.43 9.24 4.60
CA LEU A 226 6.34 10.14 4.21
C LEU A 226 6.27 11.39 5.10
N VAL A 227 6.44 11.24 6.41
CA VAL A 227 6.23 12.29 7.42
C VAL A 227 7.55 12.96 7.83
N GLY A 228 8.61 12.19 7.85
CA GLY A 228 9.94 12.54 8.37
C GLY A 228 10.29 11.71 9.61
N PRO A 229 11.59 11.62 9.95
CA PRO A 229 12.07 10.83 11.08
C PRO A 229 11.66 11.44 12.43
N ILE A 230 11.68 10.61 13.47
CA ILE A 230 11.62 11.05 14.88
C ILE A 230 12.85 11.91 15.17
N GLN A 231 12.66 13.05 15.82
CA GLN A 231 13.73 13.98 16.20
C GLN A 231 14.08 13.81 17.67
#